data_04636cc1ab98e9d1ceb68499361f0a8f
#
_entry.id   04636cc1ab98e9d1ceb68499361f0a8f
#
_cell.length_a   1.000
_cell.length_b   1.000
_cell.length_c   1.000
_cell.angle_alpha   90.00
_cell.angle_beta   90.00
_cell.angle_gamma   90.00
#
_symmetry.space_group_name_H-M   'P 1'
#
loop_
_entity.id
_entity.type
_entity.pdbx_description
1 polymer ?
#
loop_
_entity_poly.entity_id
_entity_poly.type
_entity_poly.pdbx_seq_one_letter_code
_entity_poly.pdbx_strand_id
1 'polypeptide(L)'
;MLLKPFRDNIVEFRERVEKIYSSENEQRGALRNELERLMELNRRITTETTNLTNALKGNSKVQGDWGEMILETILDNSNLIRGVHYDTQLNIKDEAGNNLRPDVVLYLPEGKRIVIDSKVSLTAFVGYVGAEDEATRRQYLASHVASVRQHVVELGRKEYQRLLDSPDFVIMFIPNEPAFLAALQNDSSIW
;
A
#
# COMPACT_ATOMS: atom_id res chain seq x y z
N MET A 1 12.22 -9.62 -62.69
CA MET A 1 12.16 -8.33 -62.06
C MET A 1 11.22 -8.24 -60.84
N LEU A 2 10.45 -9.25 -60.52
CA LEU A 2 9.48 -9.33 -59.40
C LEU A 2 10.08 -9.74 -58.03
N LEU A 3 11.30 -10.28 -57.96
CA LEU A 3 11.90 -10.79 -56.72
C LEU A 3 12.60 -9.68 -55.89
N LYS A 4 12.92 -8.53 -56.45
CA LYS A 4 13.66 -7.47 -55.74
C LYS A 4 12.78 -6.79 -54.69
N PRO A 5 11.54 -6.35 -54.98
CA PRO A 5 10.66 -5.75 -53.98
C PRO A 5 10.32 -6.72 -52.79
N PHE A 6 10.21 -8.01 -53.07
CA PHE A 6 9.92 -9.03 -52.06
C PHE A 6 11.11 -9.21 -51.10
N ARG A 7 12.32 -9.19 -51.65
CA ARG A 7 13.56 -9.30 -50.86
C ARG A 7 13.74 -8.04 -49.96
N ASP A 8 13.47 -6.88 -50.54
CA ASP A 8 13.61 -5.62 -49.79
C ASP A 8 12.58 -5.52 -48.64
N ASN A 9 11.34 -5.97 -48.84
CA ASN A 9 10.32 -6.09 -47.83
C ASN A 9 10.68 -7.08 -46.71
N ILE A 10 11.31 -8.20 -47.02
CA ILE A 10 11.78 -9.18 -46.02
C ILE A 10 12.92 -8.58 -45.17
N VAL A 11 13.84 -7.84 -45.78
CA VAL A 11 14.91 -7.19 -45.05
C VAL A 11 14.35 -6.11 -44.09
N GLU A 12 13.44 -5.27 -44.59
CA GLU A 12 12.78 -4.26 -43.75
C GLU A 12 11.97 -4.89 -42.63
N PHE A 13 11.25 -5.97 -42.89
CA PHE A 13 10.51 -6.71 -41.85
C PHE A 13 11.45 -7.26 -40.77
N ARG A 14 12.58 -7.84 -41.16
CA ARG A 14 13.58 -8.38 -40.25
C ARG A 14 14.18 -7.26 -39.36
N GLU A 15 14.53 -6.13 -39.94
CA GLU A 15 15.05 -4.98 -39.19
C GLU A 15 14.01 -4.44 -38.20
N ARG A 16 12.74 -4.38 -38.56
CA ARG A 16 11.65 -3.97 -37.66
C ARG A 16 11.49 -4.96 -36.50
N VAL A 17 11.54 -6.26 -36.77
CA VAL A 17 11.46 -7.31 -35.74
C VAL A 17 12.65 -7.21 -34.80
N GLU A 18 13.87 -7.08 -35.30
CA GLU A 18 15.07 -6.93 -34.49
C GLU A 18 14.99 -5.67 -33.60
N LYS A 19 14.49 -4.56 -34.12
CA LYS A 19 14.29 -3.33 -33.36
C LYS A 19 13.24 -3.46 -32.27
N ILE A 20 12.13 -4.17 -32.55
CA ILE A 20 11.08 -4.47 -31.55
C ILE A 20 11.65 -5.33 -30.44
N TYR A 21 12.39 -6.40 -30.78
CA TYR A 21 13.03 -7.28 -29.78
C TYR A 21 14.04 -6.55 -28.91
N SER A 22 14.86 -5.67 -29.49
CA SER A 22 15.82 -4.85 -28.74
C SER A 22 15.10 -3.93 -27.77
N SER A 23 14.10 -3.18 -28.24
CA SER A 23 13.30 -2.28 -27.41
C SER A 23 12.55 -3.02 -26.28
N GLU A 24 11.98 -4.19 -26.57
CA GLU A 24 11.30 -5.00 -25.56
C GLU A 24 12.28 -5.50 -24.47
N ASN A 25 13.48 -5.94 -24.87
CA ASN A 25 14.51 -6.35 -23.92
C ASN A 25 15.00 -5.20 -23.04
N GLU A 26 15.18 -4.00 -23.59
CA GLU A 26 15.54 -2.80 -22.83
C GLU A 26 14.43 -2.44 -21.83
N GLN A 27 13.16 -2.47 -22.25
CA GLN A 27 12.02 -2.21 -21.37
C GLN A 27 11.88 -3.25 -20.24
N ARG A 28 12.09 -4.53 -20.56
CA ARG A 28 12.11 -5.60 -19.56
C ARG A 28 13.26 -5.43 -18.57
N GLY A 29 14.44 -5.03 -19.03
CA GLY A 29 15.59 -4.72 -18.18
C GLY A 29 15.30 -3.54 -17.25
N ALA A 30 14.74 -2.46 -17.77
CA ALA A 30 14.36 -1.29 -16.98
C ALA A 30 13.29 -1.64 -15.92
N LEU A 31 12.26 -2.40 -16.32
CA LEU A 31 11.21 -2.86 -15.40
C LEU A 31 11.78 -3.75 -14.29
N ARG A 32 12.69 -4.66 -14.63
CA ARG A 32 13.35 -5.54 -13.65
C ARG A 32 14.15 -4.71 -12.64
N ASN A 33 14.94 -3.75 -13.09
CA ASN A 33 15.72 -2.87 -12.22
C ASN A 33 14.81 -2.05 -11.28
N GLU A 34 13.68 -1.56 -11.78
CA GLU A 34 12.71 -0.82 -10.96
C GLU A 34 12.04 -1.74 -9.93
N LEU A 35 11.69 -2.97 -10.30
CA LEU A 35 11.17 -3.97 -9.35
C LEU A 35 12.20 -4.32 -8.27
N GLU A 36 13.47 -4.53 -8.63
CA GLU A 36 14.54 -4.81 -7.66
C GLU A 36 14.73 -3.62 -6.69
N ARG A 37 14.65 -2.39 -7.19
CA ARG A 37 14.71 -1.17 -6.39
C ARG A 37 13.51 -1.06 -5.42
N LEU A 38 12.31 -1.33 -5.90
CA LEU A 38 11.11 -1.34 -5.07
C LEU A 38 11.15 -2.44 -3.99
N MET A 39 11.65 -3.63 -4.34
CA MET A 39 11.84 -4.72 -3.38
C MET A 39 12.86 -4.36 -2.30
N GLU A 40 13.98 -3.72 -2.64
CA GLU A 40 14.99 -3.28 -1.67
C GLU A 40 14.45 -2.18 -0.77
N LEU A 41 13.70 -1.22 -1.33
CA LEU A 41 13.02 -0.18 -0.56
C LEU A 41 12.03 -0.79 0.43
N ASN A 42 11.20 -1.72 -0.02
CA ASN A 42 10.24 -2.44 0.83
C ASN A 42 10.95 -3.21 1.95
N ARG A 43 12.07 -3.89 1.64
CA ARG A 43 12.87 -4.61 2.64
C ARG A 43 13.46 -3.69 3.70
N ARG A 44 13.96 -2.51 3.31
CA ARG A 44 14.45 -1.50 4.26
C ARG A 44 13.33 -0.97 5.14
N ILE A 45 12.20 -0.60 4.54
CA ILE A 45 11.01 -0.16 5.28
C ILE A 45 10.60 -1.24 6.27
N THR A 46 10.50 -2.51 5.88
CA THR A 46 10.11 -3.61 6.77
C THR A 46 11.08 -3.81 7.94
N THR A 47 12.38 -3.72 7.70
CA THR A 47 13.40 -3.88 8.75
C THR A 47 13.38 -2.70 9.73
N GLU A 48 13.33 -1.48 9.22
CA GLU A 48 13.23 -0.27 10.04
C GLU A 48 11.91 -0.23 10.80
N THR A 49 10.82 -0.66 10.18
CA THR A 49 9.50 -0.81 10.79
C THR A 49 9.52 -1.76 11.98
N THR A 50 10.14 -2.92 11.85
CA THR A 50 10.21 -3.90 12.95
C THR A 50 11.03 -3.36 14.13
N ASN A 51 12.16 -2.72 13.85
CA ASN A 51 13.00 -2.13 14.87
C ASN A 51 12.31 -0.96 15.59
N LEU A 52 11.63 -0.10 14.83
CA LEU A 52 10.92 1.04 15.39
C LEU A 52 9.64 0.62 16.12
N THR A 53 8.93 -0.39 15.63
CA THR A 53 7.74 -0.95 16.29
C THR A 53 8.10 -1.46 17.70
N ASN A 54 9.27 -2.07 17.85
CA ASN A 54 9.78 -2.47 19.17
C ASN A 54 10.14 -1.28 20.05
N ALA A 55 10.70 -0.22 19.49
CA ALA A 55 11.04 1.01 20.21
C ALA A 55 9.80 1.83 20.62
N LEU A 56 8.71 1.73 19.85
CA LEU A 56 7.44 2.45 20.08
C LEU A 56 6.45 1.65 20.97
N LYS A 57 6.90 0.63 21.66
CA LYS A 57 6.08 -0.21 22.51
C LYS A 57 5.29 0.63 23.53
N GLY A 58 3.96 0.61 23.41
CA GLY A 58 3.06 1.26 24.36
C GLY A 58 2.60 2.68 23.99
N ASN A 59 3.05 3.27 22.89
CA ASN A 59 2.60 4.59 22.44
C ASN A 59 1.82 4.54 21.13
N SER A 60 0.52 4.31 21.21
CA SER A 60 -0.37 4.18 20.04
C SER A 60 -0.43 5.43 19.16
N LYS A 61 -0.27 6.63 19.75
CA LYS A 61 -0.26 7.87 18.96
C LYS A 61 0.99 7.95 18.07
N VAL A 62 2.16 7.69 18.64
CA VAL A 62 3.42 7.71 17.87
C VAL A 62 3.43 6.61 16.80
N GLN A 63 2.81 5.44 17.06
CA GLN A 63 2.62 4.40 16.04
C GLN A 63 1.72 4.89 14.88
N GLY A 64 0.66 5.65 15.19
CA GLY A 64 -0.22 6.27 14.18
C GLY A 64 0.53 7.28 13.32
N ASP A 65 1.15 8.28 13.96
CA ASP A 65 1.90 9.33 13.26
C ASP A 65 3.00 8.75 12.36
N TRP A 66 3.67 7.69 12.84
CA TRP A 66 4.67 6.97 12.07
C TRP A 66 4.06 6.20 10.87
N GLY A 67 2.91 5.54 11.04
CA GLY A 67 2.20 4.87 9.95
C GLY A 67 1.80 5.83 8.82
N GLU A 68 1.30 7.02 9.19
CA GLU A 68 1.00 8.10 8.24
C GLU A 68 2.26 8.54 7.48
N MET A 69 3.39 8.73 8.18
CA MET A 69 4.67 9.12 7.56
C MET A 69 5.17 8.07 6.56
N ILE A 70 5.07 6.78 6.88
CA ILE A 70 5.44 5.70 5.94
C ILE A 70 4.54 5.72 4.71
N LEU A 71 3.23 5.92 4.89
CA LEU A 71 2.29 6.01 3.78
C LEU A 71 2.63 7.18 2.85
N GLU A 72 2.89 8.38 3.40
CA GLU A 72 3.33 9.53 2.61
C GLU A 72 4.63 9.23 1.85
N THR A 73 5.60 8.60 2.52
CA THR A 73 6.88 8.21 1.88
C THR A 73 6.67 7.26 0.70
N ILE A 74 5.74 6.30 0.81
CA ILE A 74 5.40 5.38 -0.28
C ILE A 74 4.78 6.13 -1.45
N LEU A 75 3.85 7.05 -1.19
CA LEU A 75 3.18 7.85 -2.22
C LEU A 75 4.18 8.74 -2.96
N ASP A 76 5.06 9.44 -2.25
CA ASP A 76 6.10 10.28 -2.83
C ASP A 76 7.09 9.47 -3.69
N ASN A 77 7.53 8.30 -3.20
CA ASN A 77 8.40 7.39 -3.96
C ASN A 77 7.69 6.75 -5.18
N SER A 78 6.35 6.77 -5.20
CA SER A 78 5.55 6.35 -6.35
C SER A 78 5.32 7.49 -7.36
N ASN A 79 6.09 8.59 -7.26
CA ASN A 79 5.96 9.80 -8.07
C ASN A 79 4.59 10.50 -7.97
N LEU A 80 3.87 10.26 -6.88
CA LEU A 80 2.65 11.00 -6.57
C LEU A 80 3.03 12.31 -5.87
N ILE A 81 2.42 13.41 -6.27
CA ILE A 81 2.74 14.76 -5.79
C ILE A 81 1.60 15.22 -4.88
N ARG A 82 1.93 15.59 -3.64
CA ARG A 82 0.97 16.17 -2.69
C ARG A 82 0.39 17.48 -3.24
N GLY A 83 -0.91 17.68 -3.06
CA GLY A 83 -1.65 18.81 -3.61
C GLY A 83 -2.03 18.66 -5.09
N VAL A 84 -1.55 17.62 -5.78
CA VAL A 84 -1.89 17.32 -7.19
C VAL A 84 -2.53 15.94 -7.31
N HIS A 85 -1.87 14.91 -6.76
CA HIS A 85 -2.32 13.53 -6.88
C HIS A 85 -2.93 13.01 -5.57
N TYR A 86 -2.56 13.59 -4.43
CA TYR A 86 -3.14 13.26 -3.14
C TYR A 86 -3.06 14.43 -2.15
N ASP A 87 -3.91 14.39 -1.13
CA ASP A 87 -3.81 15.24 0.06
C ASP A 87 -3.87 14.40 1.32
N THR A 88 -3.29 14.94 2.40
CA THR A 88 -3.31 14.32 3.73
C THR A 88 -4.23 15.07 4.65
N GLN A 89 -4.88 14.34 5.56
CA GLN A 89 -5.67 14.88 6.66
C GLN A 89 -6.75 15.90 6.22
N LEU A 90 -7.39 15.64 5.08
CA LEU A 90 -8.46 16.47 4.54
C LEU A 90 -9.65 16.50 5.51
N ASN A 91 -10.13 17.69 5.88
CA ASN A 91 -11.33 17.82 6.70
C ASN A 91 -12.58 17.68 5.83
N ILE A 92 -13.35 16.63 6.07
CA ILE A 92 -14.62 16.32 5.39
C ILE A 92 -15.72 16.39 6.42
N LYS A 93 -16.85 17.01 6.10
CA LYS A 93 -18.04 17.00 6.98
C LYS A 93 -19.00 15.92 6.52
N ASP A 94 -19.46 15.10 7.45
CA ASP A 94 -20.54 14.17 7.20
C ASP A 94 -21.92 14.89 7.15
N GLU A 95 -22.97 14.15 6.79
CA GLU A 95 -24.33 14.69 6.73
C GLU A 95 -24.85 15.21 8.09
N ALA A 96 -24.31 14.69 9.19
CA ALA A 96 -24.62 15.12 10.55
C ALA A 96 -23.78 16.31 11.03
N GLY A 97 -22.84 16.82 10.19
CA GLY A 97 -21.95 17.93 10.51
C GLY A 97 -20.68 17.55 11.28
N ASN A 98 -20.44 16.24 11.53
CA ASN A 98 -19.21 15.79 12.18
C ASN A 98 -18.02 15.91 11.22
N ASN A 99 -16.85 16.23 11.78
CA ASN A 99 -15.63 16.28 11.00
C ASN A 99 -15.05 14.86 10.87
N LEU A 100 -14.93 14.39 9.64
CA LEU A 100 -14.18 13.20 9.29
C LEU A 100 -12.83 13.64 8.70
N ARG A 101 -11.78 12.91 9.07
CA ARG A 101 -10.42 13.24 8.66
C ARG A 101 -9.70 11.99 8.22
N PRO A 102 -9.80 11.61 6.93
CA PRO A 102 -9.02 10.51 6.38
C PRO A 102 -7.53 10.86 6.37
N ASP A 103 -6.67 9.87 6.55
CA ASP A 103 -5.22 10.10 6.58
C ASP A 103 -4.72 10.56 5.19
N VAL A 104 -5.19 9.92 4.12
CA VAL A 104 -4.87 10.29 2.73
C VAL A 104 -6.13 10.22 1.85
N VAL A 105 -6.25 11.16 0.93
CA VAL A 105 -7.21 11.13 -0.18
C VAL A 105 -6.44 11.19 -1.49
N LEU A 106 -6.52 10.13 -2.30
CA LEU A 106 -5.97 10.09 -3.65
C LEU A 106 -6.97 10.70 -4.65
N TYR A 107 -6.47 11.46 -5.61
CA TYR A 107 -7.23 12.03 -6.70
C TYR A 107 -7.06 11.17 -7.95
N LEU A 108 -8.16 10.66 -8.47
CA LEU A 108 -8.22 9.86 -9.68
C LEU A 108 -8.72 10.70 -10.86
N PRO A 109 -8.51 10.23 -12.10
CA PRO A 109 -9.18 10.79 -13.27
C PRO A 109 -10.70 10.87 -13.08
N GLU A 110 -11.35 11.77 -13.83
CA GLU A 110 -12.81 12.01 -13.76
C GLU A 110 -13.30 12.57 -12.41
N GLY A 111 -12.40 13.12 -11.59
CA GLY A 111 -12.75 13.72 -10.30
C GLY A 111 -13.00 12.73 -9.16
N LYS A 112 -12.85 11.44 -9.41
CA LYS A 112 -13.01 10.39 -8.40
C LYS A 112 -11.92 10.45 -7.35
N ARG A 113 -12.21 9.94 -6.15
CA ARG A 113 -11.30 9.97 -5.01
C ARG A 113 -11.24 8.61 -4.34
N ILE A 114 -10.06 8.22 -3.84
CA ILE A 114 -9.91 7.03 -3.00
C ILE A 114 -9.36 7.48 -1.65
N VAL A 115 -9.98 7.00 -0.59
CA VAL A 115 -9.50 7.20 0.79
C VAL A 115 -8.56 6.07 1.17
N ILE A 116 -7.44 6.43 1.80
CA ILE A 116 -6.53 5.50 2.47
C ILE A 116 -6.48 5.90 3.95
N ASP A 117 -6.72 4.94 4.85
CA ASP A 117 -6.65 5.13 6.30
C ASP A 117 -5.56 4.19 6.88
N SER A 118 -4.64 4.75 7.68
CA SER A 118 -3.43 4.08 8.17
C SER A 118 -3.51 3.71 9.65
N LYS A 119 -4.64 3.22 10.11
CA LYS A 119 -4.91 3.12 11.55
C LYS A 119 -4.90 1.67 12.08
N VAL A 120 -3.72 1.11 12.27
CA VAL A 120 -3.59 -0.21 12.92
C VAL A 120 -2.67 -0.12 14.15
N SER A 121 -3.18 -0.54 15.31
CA SER A 121 -2.34 -0.73 16.50
C SER A 121 -1.46 -1.96 16.34
N LEU A 122 -0.16 -1.78 16.41
CA LEU A 122 0.83 -2.86 16.36
C LEU A 122 1.20 -3.41 17.74
N THR A 123 0.60 -2.89 18.83
CA THR A 123 0.95 -3.27 20.22
C THR A 123 0.81 -4.76 20.47
N ALA A 124 -0.29 -5.37 20.02
CA ALA A 124 -0.50 -6.80 20.16
C ALA A 124 0.45 -7.62 19.28
N PHE A 125 0.78 -7.13 18.08
CA PHE A 125 1.77 -7.79 17.21
C PHE A 125 3.17 -7.79 17.82
N VAL A 126 3.60 -6.69 18.44
CA VAL A 126 4.88 -6.63 19.18
C VAL A 126 4.90 -7.64 20.33
N GLY A 127 3.80 -7.76 21.07
CA GLY A 127 3.64 -8.79 22.10
C GLY A 127 3.75 -10.21 21.54
N TYR A 128 3.14 -10.46 20.37
CA TYR A 128 3.22 -11.74 19.66
C TYR A 128 4.65 -12.12 19.28
N VAL A 129 5.40 -11.19 18.70
CA VAL A 129 6.80 -11.42 18.29
C VAL A 129 7.72 -11.59 19.49
N GLY A 130 7.49 -10.86 20.58
CA GLY A 130 8.31 -10.89 21.79
C GLY A 130 7.90 -11.94 22.81
N ALA A 131 6.86 -12.75 22.57
CA ALA A 131 6.42 -13.78 23.53
C ALA A 131 7.38 -14.98 23.55
N GLU A 132 7.81 -15.35 24.75
CA GLU A 132 8.73 -16.48 24.98
C GLU A 132 8.01 -17.84 25.00
N ASP A 133 6.77 -17.87 25.48
CA ASP A 133 5.97 -19.08 25.55
C ASP A 133 4.81 -19.07 24.52
N GLU A 134 4.41 -20.28 24.13
CA GLU A 134 3.41 -20.49 23.10
C GLU A 134 1.99 -20.04 23.51
N ALA A 135 1.64 -20.11 24.78
CA ALA A 135 0.33 -19.70 25.26
C ALA A 135 0.16 -18.17 25.17
N THR A 136 1.15 -17.43 25.65
CA THR A 136 1.23 -15.97 25.56
C THR A 136 1.27 -15.52 24.09
N ARG A 137 2.04 -16.24 23.26
CA ARG A 137 2.10 -15.96 21.81
C ARG A 137 0.75 -16.05 21.15
N ARG A 138 -0.02 -17.12 21.39
CA ARG A 138 -1.38 -17.30 20.85
C ARG A 138 -2.33 -16.21 21.33
N GLN A 139 -2.24 -15.80 22.58
CA GLN A 139 -3.07 -14.75 23.14
C GLN A 139 -2.83 -13.40 22.43
N TYR A 140 -1.56 -13.03 22.25
CA TYR A 140 -1.22 -11.80 21.53
C TYR A 140 -1.62 -11.84 20.06
N LEU A 141 -1.47 -13.00 19.40
CA LEU A 141 -1.90 -13.18 18.02
C LEU A 141 -3.42 -13.00 17.88
N ALA A 142 -4.20 -13.61 18.75
CA ALA A 142 -5.65 -13.45 18.79
C ALA A 142 -6.06 -11.98 19.01
N SER A 143 -5.36 -11.29 19.92
CA SER A 143 -5.58 -9.86 20.18
C SER A 143 -5.23 -8.99 18.97
N HIS A 144 -4.17 -9.34 18.22
CA HIS A 144 -3.80 -8.63 17.00
C HIS A 144 -4.84 -8.81 15.92
N VAL A 145 -5.29 -10.03 15.65
CA VAL A 145 -6.35 -10.35 14.69
C VAL A 145 -7.65 -9.60 15.02
N ALA A 146 -8.04 -9.62 16.30
CA ALA A 146 -9.21 -8.88 16.77
C ALA A 146 -9.09 -7.36 16.55
N SER A 147 -7.90 -6.80 16.80
CA SER A 147 -7.62 -5.37 16.56
C SER A 147 -7.74 -5.01 15.07
N VAL A 148 -7.15 -5.81 14.18
CA VAL A 148 -7.25 -5.59 12.72
C VAL A 148 -8.70 -5.65 12.27
N ARG A 149 -9.44 -6.68 12.71
CA ARG A 149 -10.88 -6.82 12.38
C ARG A 149 -11.71 -5.63 12.87
N GLN A 150 -11.45 -5.17 14.08
CA GLN A 150 -12.14 -4.00 14.62
C GLN A 150 -11.89 -2.75 13.76
N HIS A 151 -10.65 -2.52 13.31
CA HIS A 151 -10.34 -1.39 12.43
C HIS A 151 -11.03 -1.48 11.08
N VAL A 152 -11.11 -2.68 10.47
CA VAL A 152 -11.88 -2.90 9.23
C VAL A 152 -13.34 -2.47 9.43
N VAL A 153 -13.98 -2.92 10.52
CA VAL A 153 -15.38 -2.58 10.83
C VAL A 153 -15.56 -1.08 11.09
N GLU A 154 -14.66 -0.47 11.86
CA GLU A 154 -14.70 0.97 12.16
C GLU A 154 -14.51 1.81 10.90
N LEU A 155 -13.59 1.40 10.01
CA LEU A 155 -13.33 2.07 8.76
C LEU A 155 -14.54 1.99 7.82
N GLY A 156 -15.19 0.83 7.73
CA GLY A 156 -16.41 0.64 6.95
C GLY A 156 -17.58 1.50 7.45
N ARG A 157 -17.66 1.78 8.75
CA ARG A 157 -18.71 2.65 9.34
C ARG A 157 -18.52 4.13 9.03
N LYS A 158 -17.33 4.58 8.63
CA LYS A 158 -17.08 5.98 8.29
C LYS A 158 -17.73 6.41 6.97
N GLU A 159 -18.16 5.46 6.14
CA GLU A 159 -18.89 5.66 4.88
C GLU A 159 -18.31 6.78 3.99
N TYR A 160 -17.00 6.90 3.89
CA TYR A 160 -16.32 7.92 3.11
C TYR A 160 -16.79 8.00 1.66
N GLN A 161 -17.21 6.86 1.07
CA GLN A 161 -17.73 6.78 -0.29
C GLN A 161 -19.01 7.59 -0.49
N ARG A 162 -19.79 7.88 0.56
CA ARG A 162 -20.99 8.71 0.47
C ARG A 162 -20.68 10.21 0.48
N LEU A 163 -19.50 10.58 1.00
CA LEU A 163 -19.12 11.96 1.21
C LEU A 163 -18.18 12.50 0.11
N LEU A 164 -17.56 11.60 -0.59
CA LEU A 164 -16.65 11.88 -1.69
C LEU A 164 -17.19 11.14 -2.92
N ASP A 165 -16.98 11.68 -4.11
CA ASP A 165 -17.19 10.92 -5.34
C ASP A 165 -16.12 9.81 -5.45
N SER A 166 -16.36 8.72 -4.73
CA SER A 166 -15.43 7.65 -4.41
C SER A 166 -15.99 6.30 -4.86
N PRO A 167 -15.17 5.34 -5.27
CA PRO A 167 -15.57 3.94 -5.38
C PRO A 167 -16.14 3.40 -4.05
N ASP A 168 -16.90 2.30 -4.12
CA ASP A 168 -17.51 1.67 -2.95
C ASP A 168 -16.53 0.93 -2.03
N PHE A 169 -15.29 1.41 -1.94
CA PHE A 169 -14.27 0.84 -1.07
C PHE A 169 -13.33 1.91 -0.51
N VAL A 170 -12.69 1.58 0.60
CA VAL A 170 -11.64 2.36 1.25
C VAL A 170 -10.43 1.46 1.42
N ILE A 171 -9.23 1.99 1.24
CA ILE A 171 -8.00 1.24 1.43
C ILE A 171 -7.55 1.38 2.89
N MET A 172 -7.37 0.27 3.59
CA MET A 172 -6.71 0.23 4.89
C MET A 172 -5.22 -0.05 4.70
N PHE A 173 -4.37 0.84 5.19
CA PHE A 173 -2.92 0.68 5.13
C PHE A 173 -2.37 0.16 6.45
N ILE A 174 -1.60 -0.91 6.40
CA ILE A 174 -0.88 -1.49 7.54
C ILE A 174 0.62 -1.34 7.28
N PRO A 175 1.35 -0.51 8.04
CA PRO A 175 2.75 -0.17 7.77
C PRO A 175 3.74 -1.31 8.05
N ASN A 176 3.27 -2.47 8.49
CA ASN A 176 4.10 -3.64 8.84
C ASN A 176 3.60 -4.89 8.12
N GLU A 177 4.30 -5.32 7.07
CA GLU A 177 3.93 -6.49 6.28
C GLU A 177 3.84 -7.78 7.11
N PRO A 178 4.79 -8.12 8.02
CA PRO A 178 4.65 -9.28 8.90
C PRO A 178 3.40 -9.24 9.77
N ALA A 179 2.99 -8.07 10.28
CA ALA A 179 1.77 -7.92 11.07
C ALA A 179 0.53 -8.17 10.20
N PHE A 180 0.50 -7.64 8.99
CA PHE A 180 -0.56 -7.88 8.01
C PHE A 180 -0.67 -9.38 7.68
N LEU A 181 0.43 -10.03 7.33
CA LEU A 181 0.46 -11.47 7.01
C LEU A 181 0.03 -12.33 8.20
N ALA A 182 0.45 -11.99 9.42
CA ALA A 182 0.02 -12.71 10.62
C ALA A 182 -1.49 -12.63 10.83
N ALA A 183 -2.11 -11.48 10.59
CA ALA A 183 -3.55 -11.34 10.69
C ALA A 183 -4.27 -12.18 9.64
N LEU A 184 -3.84 -12.13 8.37
CA LEU A 184 -4.47 -12.86 7.26
C LEU A 184 -4.36 -14.37 7.38
N GLN A 185 -3.19 -14.88 7.78
CA GLN A 185 -2.97 -16.33 7.94
C GLN A 185 -3.86 -16.93 9.02
N ASN A 186 -4.24 -16.13 10.02
CA ASN A 186 -5.06 -16.58 11.15
C ASN A 186 -6.55 -16.28 10.97
N ASP A 187 -6.90 -15.35 10.09
CA ASP A 187 -8.30 -15.01 9.80
C ASP A 187 -8.47 -14.58 8.34
N SER A 188 -8.78 -15.54 7.48
CA SER A 188 -9.02 -15.30 6.04
C SER A 188 -10.31 -14.51 5.76
N SER A 189 -11.17 -14.27 6.75
CA SER A 189 -12.42 -13.50 6.61
C SER A 189 -12.21 -11.98 6.78
N ILE A 190 -10.98 -11.54 6.98
CA ILE A 190 -10.62 -10.11 7.02
C ILE A 190 -10.68 -9.46 5.61
N TRP A 191 -10.70 -10.27 4.56
CA TRP A 191 -10.89 -9.86 3.16
C TRP A 191 -12.35 -9.71 2.76
#